data_24796569b81e1230704c68820da9c28d
#
_entry.id   24796569b81e1230704c68820da9c28d
#
_cell.length_a   1.000
_cell.length_b   1.000
_cell.length_c   1.000
_cell.angle_alpha   90.00
_cell.angle_beta   90.00
_cell.angle_gamma   90.00
#
_symmetry.space_group_name_H-M   'P 1'
#
loop_
_entity.id
_entity.type
_entity.pdbx_description
1 polymer ?
#
loop_
_entity_poly.entity_id
_entity_poly.type
_entity_poly.pdbx_seq_one_letter_code
_entity_poly.pdbx_strand_id
1 'polypeptide(L)'
;MMDSLQAEVYTALSGTRYTVLYMYPQGEMKVPCVTWYESNNREYGQADGNEFVTEVEYTIDIWAMTPEATATMASAVDTALAALRLKRTFSYDLYEADTRVHHKNMRYRALIRLDEQKIYQ
;
A
#
# COMPACT_ATOMS: atom_id res chain seq x y z
N MET A 1 -8.70 9.31 18.85
CA MET A 1 -9.24 9.43 17.47
C MET A 1 -8.33 8.67 16.51
N MET A 2 -8.92 8.01 15.54
CA MET A 2 -8.18 7.24 14.55
C MET A 2 -8.27 7.93 13.18
N ASP A 3 -7.15 8.01 12.48
CA ASP A 3 -7.10 8.60 11.15
C ASP A 3 -6.51 7.60 10.16
N SER A 4 -6.73 7.83 8.88
CA SER A 4 -6.34 6.88 7.84
C SER A 4 -6.20 7.57 6.50
N LEU A 5 -5.41 6.96 5.62
CA LEU A 5 -5.21 7.41 4.25
C LEU A 5 -5.78 6.43 3.23
N GLN A 6 -6.72 5.56 3.65
CA GLN A 6 -7.23 4.52 2.77
C GLN A 6 -7.84 5.08 1.47
N ALA A 7 -8.60 6.16 1.57
CA ALA A 7 -9.22 6.78 0.39
C ALA A 7 -8.15 7.31 -0.58
N GLU A 8 -7.13 7.97 -0.03
CA GLU A 8 -6.05 8.53 -0.83
C GLU A 8 -5.22 7.43 -1.49
N VAL A 9 -4.96 6.35 -0.75
CA VAL A 9 -4.22 5.20 -1.29
C VAL A 9 -5.00 4.55 -2.42
N TYR A 10 -6.30 4.31 -2.21
CA TYR A 10 -7.14 3.73 -3.26
C TYR A 10 -7.14 4.60 -4.53
N THR A 11 -7.30 5.90 -4.36
CA THR A 11 -7.31 6.82 -5.49
C THR A 11 -5.98 6.80 -6.24
N ALA A 12 -4.86 6.81 -5.50
CA ALA A 12 -3.54 6.77 -6.11
C ALA A 12 -3.31 5.46 -6.88
N LEU A 13 -3.67 4.34 -6.28
CA LEU A 13 -3.51 3.04 -6.94
C LEU A 13 -4.40 2.94 -8.19
N SER A 14 -5.63 3.44 -8.10
CA SER A 14 -6.55 3.44 -9.25
C SER A 14 -6.00 4.27 -10.42
N GLY A 15 -5.25 5.32 -10.12
CA GLY A 15 -4.60 6.15 -11.13
C GLY A 15 -3.55 5.43 -11.95
N THR A 16 -3.03 4.31 -11.48
CA THR A 16 -2.07 3.50 -12.23
C THR A 16 -2.72 2.73 -13.38
N ARG A 17 -4.05 2.64 -13.39
CA ARG A 17 -4.89 1.96 -14.38
C ARG A 17 -4.81 0.44 -14.35
N TYR A 18 -4.13 -0.14 -13.36
CA TYR A 18 -4.20 -1.57 -13.11
C TYR A 18 -5.49 -1.88 -12.35
N THR A 19 -5.92 -3.14 -12.42
CA THR A 19 -7.05 -3.61 -11.61
C THR A 19 -6.62 -3.56 -10.13
N VAL A 20 -7.40 -2.86 -9.31
CA VAL A 20 -7.10 -2.66 -7.89
C VAL A 20 -8.21 -3.29 -7.05
N LEU A 21 -7.82 -4.17 -6.12
CA LEU A 21 -8.75 -4.87 -5.25
C LEU A 21 -8.34 -4.68 -3.80
N TYR A 22 -9.33 -4.52 -2.92
CA TYR A 22 -9.08 -4.40 -1.49
C TYR A 22 -8.88 -5.78 -0.87
N MET A 23 -7.88 -5.89 0.01
CA MET A 23 -7.51 -7.09 0.77
C MET A 23 -6.83 -8.15 -0.11
N TYR A 24 -7.56 -9.14 -0.55
CA TYR A 24 -7.03 -10.27 -1.32
C TYR A 24 -7.90 -10.53 -2.54
N PRO A 25 -7.34 -11.08 -3.61
CA PRO A 25 -8.16 -11.51 -4.72
C PRO A 25 -9.15 -12.56 -4.23
N GLN A 26 -10.42 -12.39 -4.58
CA GLN A 26 -11.45 -13.36 -4.23
C GLN A 26 -11.81 -14.18 -5.45
N GLY A 27 -12.00 -15.49 -5.22
CA GLY A 27 -12.32 -16.40 -6.30
C GLY A 27 -11.13 -16.59 -7.22
N GLU A 28 -11.39 -16.67 -8.52
CA GLU A 28 -10.35 -16.84 -9.51
C GLU A 28 -9.56 -15.54 -9.66
N MET A 29 -8.24 -15.61 -9.44
CA MET A 29 -7.38 -14.45 -9.52
C MET A 29 -7.22 -14.00 -10.96
N LYS A 30 -7.51 -12.71 -11.20
CA LYS A 30 -7.30 -12.10 -12.50
C LYS A 30 -6.01 -11.31 -12.49
N VAL A 31 -4.97 -11.85 -13.09
CA VAL A 31 -3.70 -11.14 -13.21
C VAL A 31 -3.59 -10.49 -14.58
N PRO A 32 -2.93 -9.33 -14.69
CA PRO A 32 -2.27 -8.60 -13.61
C PRO A 32 -3.26 -7.84 -12.72
N CYS A 33 -2.95 -7.77 -11.42
CA CYS A 33 -3.76 -6.98 -10.51
C CYS A 33 -2.93 -6.49 -9.32
N VAL A 34 -3.47 -5.50 -8.62
CA VAL A 34 -2.87 -4.93 -7.40
C VAL A 34 -3.89 -5.11 -6.29
N THR A 35 -3.47 -5.69 -5.18
CA THR A 35 -4.30 -5.78 -3.98
C THR A 35 -3.66 -4.95 -2.87
N TRP A 36 -4.49 -4.43 -1.96
CA TRP A 36 -3.97 -3.55 -0.91
C TRP A 36 -4.84 -3.61 0.34
N TYR A 37 -4.24 -3.31 1.47
CA TYR A 37 -4.97 -3.13 2.72
C TYR A 37 -4.11 -2.35 3.72
N GLU A 38 -4.79 -1.77 4.72
CA GLU A 38 -4.09 -1.10 5.82
C GLU A 38 -3.63 -2.18 6.78
N SER A 39 -2.31 -2.35 6.90
CA SER A 39 -1.72 -3.42 7.71
C SER A 39 -1.37 -2.98 9.12
N ASN A 40 -1.33 -1.69 9.37
CA ASN A 40 -1.11 -1.15 10.70
C ASN A 40 -1.69 0.25 10.82
N ASN A 41 -2.27 0.53 11.97
CA ASN A 41 -2.75 1.87 12.30
C ASN A 41 -2.64 1.99 13.80
N ARG A 42 -1.65 2.75 14.27
CA ARG A 42 -1.40 2.85 15.71
C ARG A 42 -1.05 4.26 16.12
N GLU A 43 -1.32 4.54 17.36
CA GLU A 43 -0.87 5.76 18.00
C GLU A 43 0.66 5.76 18.02
N TYR A 44 1.27 6.82 17.51
CA TYR A 44 2.72 6.92 17.44
C TYR A 44 3.27 7.85 18.51
N GLY A 45 2.61 9.00 18.74
CA GLY A 45 3.03 9.97 19.72
C GLY A 45 1.86 10.71 20.30
N GLN A 46 2.03 11.22 21.51
CA GLN A 46 1.00 11.95 22.23
C GLN A 46 1.52 13.31 22.69
N ALA A 47 0.59 14.26 22.78
CA ALA A 47 0.84 15.53 23.44
C ALA A 47 -0.30 15.74 24.45
N ASP A 48 0.07 16.00 25.71
CA ASP A 48 -0.88 16.24 26.80
C ASP A 48 -1.90 15.12 26.97
N GLY A 49 -1.45 13.85 26.79
CA GLY A 49 -2.30 12.70 26.97
C GLY A 49 -3.22 12.38 25.80
N ASN A 50 -3.18 13.17 24.74
CA ASN A 50 -3.99 12.94 23.55
C ASN A 50 -3.15 12.42 22.40
N GLU A 51 -3.76 11.57 21.58
CA GLU A 51 -3.12 11.10 20.36
C GLU A 51 -2.82 12.29 19.46
N PHE A 52 -1.56 12.41 19.07
CA PHE A 52 -1.09 13.54 18.28
C PHE A 52 -0.63 13.12 16.89
N VAL A 53 0.01 11.96 16.79
CA VAL A 53 0.51 11.42 15.54
C VAL A 53 0.06 9.97 15.43
N THR A 54 -0.46 9.62 14.28
CA THR A 54 -0.84 8.24 13.95
C THR A 54 0.14 7.68 12.93
N GLU A 55 0.64 6.47 13.19
CA GLU A 55 1.41 5.73 12.21
C GLU A 55 0.48 4.81 11.45
N VAL A 56 0.51 4.89 10.13
CA VAL A 56 -0.24 3.97 9.26
C VAL A 56 0.73 3.21 8.38
N GLU A 57 0.36 1.97 8.07
CA GLU A 57 1.11 1.14 7.15
C GLU A 57 0.15 0.49 6.19
N TYR A 58 0.54 0.45 4.93
CA TYR A 58 -0.25 -0.19 3.87
C TYR A 58 0.58 -1.29 3.21
N THR A 59 -0.04 -2.44 3.04
CA THR A 59 0.56 -3.55 2.30
C THR A 59 -0.05 -3.56 0.92
N ILE A 60 0.82 -3.52 -0.09
CA ILE A 60 0.44 -3.51 -1.49
C ILE A 60 1.04 -4.76 -2.12
N ASP A 61 0.19 -5.61 -2.68
CA ASP A 61 0.65 -6.81 -3.36
C ASP A 61 0.42 -6.69 -4.85
N ILE A 62 1.44 -7.05 -5.62
CA ILE A 62 1.39 -7.00 -7.08
C ILE A 62 1.43 -8.43 -7.59
N TRP A 63 0.50 -8.76 -8.48
CA TRP A 63 0.33 -10.10 -9.02
C TRP A 63 0.40 -10.04 -10.53
N ALA A 64 1.35 -10.74 -11.13
CA ALA A 64 1.53 -10.74 -12.58
C ALA A 64 2.11 -12.07 -13.04
N MET A 65 2.15 -12.26 -14.36
CA MET A 65 2.61 -13.54 -14.94
C MET A 65 4.11 -13.56 -15.21
N THR A 66 4.80 -12.42 -15.17
CA THR A 66 6.24 -12.35 -15.43
C THR A 66 6.93 -11.44 -14.43
N PRO A 67 8.24 -11.67 -14.16
CA PRO A 67 9.00 -10.76 -13.31
C PRO A 67 9.05 -9.33 -13.85
N GLU A 68 9.12 -9.19 -15.17
CA GLU A 68 9.18 -7.87 -15.82
C GLU A 68 7.89 -7.10 -15.59
N ALA A 69 6.74 -7.78 -15.67
CA ALA A 69 5.45 -7.15 -15.42
C ALA A 69 5.34 -6.71 -13.97
N THR A 70 5.79 -7.54 -13.00
CA THR A 70 5.76 -7.11 -11.59
C THR A 70 6.66 -5.91 -11.36
N ALA A 71 7.82 -5.84 -11.99
CA ALA A 71 8.73 -4.71 -11.85
C ALA A 71 8.12 -3.42 -12.41
N THR A 72 7.49 -3.51 -13.57
CA THR A 72 6.84 -2.34 -14.18
C THR A 72 5.68 -1.83 -13.32
N MET A 73 4.85 -2.76 -12.84
CA MET A 73 3.73 -2.40 -11.98
C MET A 73 4.21 -1.82 -10.65
N ALA A 74 5.25 -2.42 -10.06
CA ALA A 74 5.82 -1.95 -8.81
C ALA A 74 6.34 -0.51 -8.94
N SER A 75 6.98 -0.19 -10.05
CA SER A 75 7.48 1.16 -10.30
C SER A 75 6.33 2.17 -10.39
N ALA A 76 5.24 1.80 -11.06
CA ALA A 76 4.07 2.67 -11.16
C ALA A 76 3.42 2.90 -9.79
N VAL A 77 3.29 1.84 -9.00
CA VAL A 77 2.74 1.93 -7.65
C VAL A 77 3.63 2.79 -6.76
N ASP A 78 4.94 2.58 -6.84
CA ASP A 78 5.89 3.34 -6.03
C ASP A 78 5.80 4.83 -6.34
N THR A 79 5.72 5.19 -7.61
CA THR A 79 5.57 6.60 -8.01
C THR A 79 4.27 7.19 -7.47
N ALA A 80 3.17 6.44 -7.58
CA ALA A 80 1.86 6.91 -7.13
C ALA A 80 1.84 7.15 -5.61
N LEU A 81 2.41 6.22 -4.84
CA LEU A 81 2.40 6.34 -3.38
C LEU A 81 3.43 7.33 -2.87
N ALA A 82 4.56 7.49 -3.55
CA ALA A 82 5.54 8.52 -3.22
C ALA A 82 4.94 9.91 -3.37
N ALA A 83 4.05 10.11 -4.34
CA ALA A 83 3.35 11.37 -4.52
C ALA A 83 2.46 11.71 -3.32
N LEU A 84 2.02 10.70 -2.57
CA LEU A 84 1.29 10.88 -1.31
C LEU A 84 2.23 11.00 -0.11
N ARG A 85 3.54 10.98 -0.35
CA ARG A 85 4.57 11.05 0.69
C ARG A 85 4.61 9.82 1.61
N LEU A 86 4.14 8.70 1.11
CA LEU A 86 4.31 7.41 1.79
C LEU A 86 5.72 6.89 1.51
N LYS A 87 6.34 6.32 2.52
CA LYS A 87 7.67 5.74 2.41
C LYS A 87 7.60 4.24 2.27
N ARG A 88 8.26 3.71 1.25
CA ARG A 88 8.38 2.26 1.13
C ARG A 88 9.36 1.75 2.17
N THR A 89 8.90 0.83 3.01
CA THR A 89 9.71 0.25 4.08
C THR A 89 10.14 -1.16 3.77
N PHE A 90 9.50 -1.81 2.80
CA PHE A 90 9.74 -3.23 2.54
C PHE A 90 9.28 -3.60 1.12
N SER A 91 10.01 -4.50 0.49
CA SER A 91 9.65 -5.06 -0.81
C SER A 91 10.36 -6.38 -1.00
N TYR A 92 9.63 -7.43 -1.39
CA TYR A 92 10.25 -8.70 -1.74
C TYR A 92 9.40 -9.46 -2.74
N ASP A 93 10.04 -10.36 -3.46
CA ASP A 93 9.41 -11.15 -4.51
C ASP A 93 9.13 -12.56 -4.04
N LEU A 94 7.96 -13.06 -4.47
CA LEU A 94 7.55 -14.42 -4.27
C LEU A 94 7.12 -15.01 -5.61
N TYR A 95 7.25 -16.31 -5.74
CA TYR A 95 6.74 -17.02 -6.90
C TYR A 95 5.85 -18.16 -6.41
N GLU A 96 4.62 -18.17 -6.89
CA GLU A 96 3.67 -19.22 -6.52
C GLU A 96 3.67 -20.30 -7.59
N ALA A 97 4.35 -21.41 -7.29
CA ALA A 97 4.57 -22.47 -8.26
C ALA A 97 3.28 -23.09 -8.80
N ASP A 98 2.25 -23.21 -7.95
CA ASP A 98 0.99 -23.84 -8.33
C ASP A 98 0.26 -23.06 -9.41
N THR A 99 0.28 -21.73 -9.34
CA THR A 99 -0.44 -20.85 -10.27
C THR A 99 0.49 -20.20 -11.28
N ARG A 100 1.81 -20.33 -11.10
CA ARG A 100 2.84 -19.67 -11.90
C ARG A 100 2.72 -18.15 -11.88
N VAL A 101 2.21 -17.62 -10.76
CA VAL A 101 2.04 -16.18 -10.61
C VAL A 101 3.23 -15.60 -9.86
N HIS A 102 3.77 -14.51 -10.38
CA HIS A 102 4.78 -13.74 -9.69
C HIS A 102 4.09 -12.73 -8.79
N HIS A 103 4.54 -12.66 -7.56
CA HIS A 103 3.92 -11.87 -6.52
C HIS A 103 4.98 -10.99 -5.86
N LYS A 104 4.75 -9.69 -5.82
CA LYS A 104 5.63 -8.77 -5.10
C LYS A 104 4.85 -8.16 -3.95
N ASN A 105 5.39 -8.30 -2.74
CA ASN A 105 4.82 -7.69 -1.53
C ASN A 105 5.58 -6.40 -1.24
N MET A 106 4.86 -5.30 -1.09
CA MET A 106 5.44 -4.00 -0.80
C MET A 106 4.72 -3.38 0.39
N ARG A 107 5.47 -2.73 1.27
CA ARG A 107 4.89 -2.04 2.42
C ARG A 107 5.28 -0.58 2.42
N TYR A 108 4.31 0.25 2.77
CA TYR A 108 4.47 1.70 2.80
C TYR A 108 3.98 2.23 4.14
N ARG A 109 4.66 3.24 4.64
CA ARG A 109 4.41 3.81 5.96
C ARG A 109 4.30 5.32 5.89
N ALA A 110 3.45 5.89 6.73
CA ALA A 110 3.38 7.33 6.93
C ALA A 110 3.04 7.66 8.36
N LEU A 111 3.44 8.84 8.78
CA LEU A 111 3.01 9.45 10.05
C LEU A 111 2.07 10.60 9.73
N ILE A 112 0.89 10.58 10.34
CA ILE A 112 -0.14 11.58 10.10
C ILE A 112 -0.29 12.43 11.36
N ARG A 113 -0.17 13.74 11.21
CA ARG A 113 -0.48 14.67 12.31
C ARG A 113 -1.97 14.92 12.30
N LEU A 114 -2.63 14.52 13.37
CA LEU A 114 -4.08 14.62 13.47
C LEU A 114 -4.60 16.06 13.48
N ASP A 115 -3.86 16.95 14.14
CA ASP A 115 -4.25 18.35 14.24
C ASP A 115 -4.18 19.09 12.91
N GLU A 116 -3.32 18.64 12.01
CA GLU A 116 -3.12 19.30 10.72
C GLU A 116 -3.64 18.46 9.53
N GLN A 117 -4.04 17.22 9.78
CA GLN A 117 -4.46 16.29 8.73
C GLN A 117 -3.39 16.14 7.65
N LYS A 118 -2.13 16.16 8.06
CA LYS A 118 -1.00 16.12 7.14
C LYS A 118 -0.12 14.90 7.36
N ILE A 119 0.46 14.43 6.26
CA ILE A 119 1.48 13.40 6.35
C ILE A 119 2.73 14.06 6.90
N TYR A 120 3.16 13.57 8.06
CA TYR A 120 4.23 14.16 8.81
C TYR A 120 5.60 13.72 8.30
N GLN A 121 5.66 12.49 7.79
CA GLN A 121 6.93 11.91 7.39
C GLN A 121 6.74 10.80 6.34
#